data_affbd5150558a68ecc56f9e2068c564d
#
_entry.id   affbd5150558a68ecc56f9e2068c564d
#
_cell.length_a   1.000
_cell.length_b   1.000
_cell.length_c   1.000
_cell.angle_alpha   90.00
_cell.angle_beta   90.00
_cell.angle_gamma   90.00
#
_symmetry.space_group_name_H-M   'P 1'
#
loop_
_entity.id
_entity.type
_entity.pdbx_description
1 polymer ?
#
loop_
_entity_poly.entity_id
_entity_poly.type
_entity_poly.pdbx_seq_one_letter_code
_entity_poly.pdbx_strand_id
1 'polypeptide(L)'
;LRINSVKEEIELIQDQLNLFQDCNAPCIVFAEVSDSIAGDPKKPLSTRPKMSDEEWSNFCFKISEIGKYLEDQGMPLAYHHHMGTVIESQKDTERLLENTTDNVKLILDTGHMLFSGGNFMEIAKNFREKIIHVHCKDMRENILKKSLQEDLSFQQAFLQGAFTVPGDGCIDYKPLLNFLNKSNYEGWLVVEAEQDPSKANPLEYAKIGYNYLSKVCKDVNLIVKS
;
A
#
# COMPACT_ATOMS: atom_id res chain seq x y z
N LEU A 1 -10.62 -13.21 1.15
CA LEU A 1 -11.16 -13.52 2.48
C LEU A 1 -12.65 -13.19 2.64
N ARG A 2 -13.18 -12.29 1.85
CA ARG A 2 -14.64 -12.04 1.83
C ARG A 2 -15.39 -13.23 1.24
N ILE A 3 -14.80 -13.93 0.29
CA ILE A 3 -15.39 -15.08 -0.41
C ILE A 3 -14.93 -16.39 0.24
N ASN A 4 -13.62 -16.58 0.41
CA ASN A 4 -13.02 -17.81 0.87
C ASN A 4 -13.03 -17.94 2.41
N SER A 5 -13.00 -19.17 2.90
CA SER A 5 -12.66 -19.47 4.30
C SER A 5 -11.16 -19.28 4.56
N VAL A 6 -10.76 -19.20 5.82
CA VAL A 6 -9.33 -19.14 6.22
C VAL A 6 -8.55 -20.35 5.67
N LYS A 7 -9.14 -21.55 5.74
CA LYS A 7 -8.50 -22.77 5.24
C LYS A 7 -8.25 -22.72 3.73
N GLU A 8 -9.27 -22.34 2.96
CA GLU A 8 -9.17 -22.22 1.51
C GLU A 8 -8.11 -21.18 1.12
N GLU A 9 -8.07 -20.05 1.82
CA GLU A 9 -7.07 -19.01 1.54
C GLU A 9 -5.65 -19.48 1.86
N ILE A 10 -5.46 -20.20 2.98
CA ILE A 10 -4.18 -20.82 3.32
C ILE A 10 -3.73 -21.81 2.24
N GLU A 11 -4.64 -22.62 1.72
CA GLU A 11 -4.33 -23.56 0.63
C GLU A 11 -3.92 -22.83 -0.66
N LEU A 12 -4.61 -21.73 -1.00
CA LEU A 12 -4.34 -20.95 -2.21
C LEU A 12 -3.00 -20.21 -2.18
N ILE A 13 -2.53 -19.77 -1.03
CA ILE A 13 -1.29 -19.00 -0.93
C ILE A 13 -0.02 -19.85 -0.81
N GLN A 14 -0.11 -21.19 -0.71
CA GLN A 14 1.05 -22.05 -0.42
C GLN A 14 2.19 -21.91 -1.43
N ASP A 15 1.88 -21.96 -2.72
CA ASP A 15 2.92 -21.85 -3.76
C ASP A 15 3.62 -20.50 -3.71
N GLN A 16 2.87 -19.41 -3.45
CA GLN A 16 3.42 -18.08 -3.30
C GLN A 16 4.24 -17.95 -2.03
N LEU A 17 3.78 -18.53 -0.92
CA LEU A 17 4.51 -18.55 0.35
C LEU A 17 5.85 -19.26 0.18
N ASN A 18 5.87 -20.44 -0.41
CA ASN A 18 7.10 -21.19 -0.71
C ASN A 18 8.07 -20.37 -1.56
N LEU A 19 7.59 -19.76 -2.64
CA LEU A 19 8.40 -18.89 -3.50
C LEU A 19 9.02 -17.71 -2.72
N PHE A 20 8.25 -17.07 -1.86
CA PHE A 20 8.72 -15.92 -1.09
C PHE A 20 9.74 -16.33 -0.02
N GLN A 21 9.56 -17.50 0.60
CA GLN A 21 10.55 -18.08 1.51
C GLN A 21 11.84 -18.41 0.78
N ASP A 22 11.79 -19.03 -0.39
CA ASP A 22 12.97 -19.35 -1.21
C ASP A 22 13.72 -18.09 -1.66
N CYS A 23 13.00 -16.99 -1.88
CA CYS A 23 13.57 -15.69 -2.23
C CYS A 23 14.03 -14.86 -1.01
N ASN A 24 13.86 -15.35 0.21
CA ASN A 24 14.09 -14.60 1.45
C ASN A 24 13.33 -13.26 1.49
N ALA A 25 12.10 -13.23 0.99
CA ALA A 25 11.26 -12.05 1.05
C ALA A 25 10.96 -11.67 2.52
N PRO A 26 10.92 -10.37 2.87
CA PRO A 26 10.73 -9.95 4.26
C PRO A 26 9.28 -10.06 4.74
N CYS A 27 8.32 -10.10 3.84
CA CYS A 27 6.90 -10.20 4.13
C CYS A 27 6.12 -10.67 2.90
N ILE A 28 4.89 -11.12 3.12
CA ILE A 28 3.92 -11.34 2.05
C ILE A 28 2.96 -10.16 1.96
N VAL A 29 2.82 -9.59 0.76
CA VAL A 29 1.86 -8.52 0.48
C VAL A 29 0.47 -9.12 0.34
N PHE A 30 -0.50 -8.59 1.06
CA PHE A 30 -1.88 -9.04 1.02
C PHE A 30 -2.83 -7.86 0.82
N ALA A 31 -3.80 -8.01 -0.08
CA ALA A 31 -4.90 -7.06 -0.28
C ALA A 31 -6.21 -7.83 -0.51
N GLU A 32 -7.32 -7.32 0.02
CA GLU A 32 -8.65 -7.85 -0.29
C GLU A 32 -9.15 -7.23 -1.60
N VAL A 33 -9.14 -8.04 -2.65
CA VAL A 33 -9.46 -7.60 -4.01
C VAL A 33 -10.81 -8.13 -4.53
N SER A 34 -11.57 -8.85 -3.71
CA SER A 34 -12.92 -9.28 -4.08
C SER A 34 -13.78 -8.06 -4.39
N ASP A 35 -14.42 -8.08 -5.54
CA ASP A 35 -15.23 -6.97 -6.07
C ASP A 35 -14.47 -5.65 -6.31
N SER A 36 -13.12 -5.68 -6.31
CA SER A 36 -12.32 -4.50 -6.64
C SER A 36 -12.72 -3.92 -7.99
N ILE A 37 -12.80 -2.61 -8.05
CA ILE A 37 -13.06 -1.86 -9.29
C ILE A 37 -11.79 -1.30 -9.93
N ALA A 38 -10.62 -1.53 -9.33
CA ALA A 38 -9.35 -0.96 -9.80
C ALA A 38 -9.01 -1.34 -11.25
N GLY A 39 -9.41 -2.54 -11.69
CA GLY A 39 -9.21 -3.04 -13.06
C GLY A 39 -10.30 -2.66 -14.07
N ASP A 40 -11.38 -2.01 -13.66
CA ASP A 40 -12.51 -1.68 -14.54
C ASP A 40 -12.47 -0.22 -15.01
N PRO A 41 -12.17 0.05 -16.30
CA PRO A 41 -12.06 1.42 -16.82
C PRO A 41 -13.39 2.20 -16.84
N LYS A 42 -14.52 1.50 -16.59
CA LYS A 42 -15.85 2.10 -16.65
C LYS A 42 -16.45 2.40 -15.27
N LYS A 43 -15.83 1.89 -14.21
CA LYS A 43 -16.32 2.10 -12.85
C LYS A 43 -15.66 3.32 -12.19
N PRO A 44 -16.42 4.38 -11.91
CA PRO A 44 -15.90 5.55 -11.19
C PRO A 44 -15.39 5.18 -9.80
N LEU A 45 -14.37 5.89 -9.32
CA LEU A 45 -13.79 5.68 -7.99
C LEU A 45 -14.81 5.78 -6.85
N SER A 46 -15.83 6.64 -6.99
CA SER A 46 -16.92 6.78 -6.01
C SER A 46 -17.72 5.50 -5.79
N THR A 47 -17.69 4.57 -6.76
CA THR A 47 -18.44 3.30 -6.73
C THR A 47 -17.68 2.13 -6.11
N ARG A 48 -16.55 2.39 -5.45
CA ARG A 48 -15.76 1.33 -4.82
C ARG A 48 -16.59 0.45 -3.86
N PRO A 49 -16.25 -0.83 -3.70
CA PRO A 49 -16.95 -1.71 -2.78
C PRO A 49 -16.79 -1.24 -1.33
N LYS A 50 -17.78 -1.53 -0.51
CA LYS A 50 -17.77 -1.27 0.94
C LYS A 50 -18.23 -2.51 1.68
N MET A 51 -17.79 -2.66 2.91
CA MET A 51 -18.23 -3.73 3.81
C MET A 51 -19.24 -3.20 4.83
N SER A 52 -20.26 -4.00 5.12
CA SER A 52 -21.12 -3.81 6.30
C SER A 52 -20.31 -4.07 7.59
N ASP A 53 -20.84 -3.71 8.75
CA ASP A 53 -20.16 -3.96 10.03
C ASP A 53 -19.99 -5.45 10.33
N GLU A 54 -20.92 -6.30 9.89
CA GLU A 54 -20.83 -7.75 10.01
C GLU A 54 -19.72 -8.30 9.11
N GLU A 55 -19.64 -7.86 7.85
CA GLU A 55 -18.56 -8.22 6.92
C GLU A 55 -17.19 -7.78 7.47
N TRP A 56 -17.10 -6.57 8.05
CA TRP A 56 -15.89 -6.08 8.70
C TRP A 56 -15.42 -6.99 9.82
N SER A 57 -16.32 -7.36 10.74
CA SER A 57 -15.99 -8.21 11.88
C SER A 57 -15.48 -9.57 11.43
N ASN A 58 -16.14 -10.18 10.45
CA ASN A 58 -15.75 -11.46 9.88
C ASN A 58 -14.41 -11.35 9.12
N PHE A 59 -14.22 -10.29 8.34
CA PHE A 59 -12.97 -10.05 7.60
C PHE A 59 -11.79 -9.85 8.56
N CYS A 60 -11.92 -9.00 9.58
CA CYS A 60 -10.87 -8.77 10.57
C CYS A 60 -10.50 -10.04 11.32
N PHE A 61 -11.48 -10.88 11.67
CA PHE A 61 -11.21 -12.18 12.26
C PHE A 61 -10.40 -13.07 11.31
N LYS A 62 -10.87 -13.25 10.06
CA LYS A 62 -10.20 -14.12 9.09
C LYS A 62 -8.78 -13.66 8.76
N ILE A 63 -8.56 -12.37 8.54
CA ILE A 63 -7.22 -11.87 8.20
C ILE A 63 -6.26 -11.95 9.39
N SER A 64 -6.76 -11.85 10.62
CA SER A 64 -5.95 -12.08 11.81
C SER A 64 -5.49 -13.53 11.92
N GLU A 65 -6.36 -14.50 11.59
CA GLU A 65 -6.00 -15.93 11.54
C GLU A 65 -4.96 -16.21 10.44
N ILE A 66 -5.12 -15.60 9.26
CA ILE A 66 -4.12 -15.71 8.17
C ILE A 66 -2.80 -15.06 8.59
N GLY A 67 -2.85 -13.87 9.19
CA GLY A 67 -1.65 -13.18 9.67
C GLY A 67 -0.89 -14.02 10.70
N LYS A 68 -1.62 -14.65 11.63
CA LYS A 68 -1.02 -15.57 12.60
C LYS A 68 -0.38 -16.78 11.92
N TYR A 69 -1.09 -17.42 11.00
CA TYR A 69 -0.54 -18.56 10.25
C TYR A 69 0.75 -18.17 9.52
N LEU A 70 0.75 -17.05 8.80
CA LEU A 70 1.91 -16.59 8.05
C LEU A 70 3.10 -16.22 8.95
N GLU A 71 2.85 -15.60 10.10
CA GLU A 71 3.90 -15.31 11.09
C GLU A 71 4.50 -16.60 11.68
N ASP A 72 3.68 -17.62 11.96
CA ASP A 72 4.13 -18.94 12.40
C ASP A 72 5.00 -19.65 11.33
N GLN A 73 4.85 -19.28 10.05
CA GLN A 73 5.70 -19.73 8.93
C GLN A 73 6.94 -18.82 8.71
N GLY A 74 7.16 -17.81 9.55
CA GLY A 74 8.26 -16.86 9.41
C GLY A 74 8.08 -15.83 8.29
N MET A 75 6.84 -15.64 7.81
CA MET A 75 6.50 -14.72 6.71
C MET A 75 5.41 -13.72 7.16
N PRO A 76 5.78 -12.57 7.75
CA PRO A 76 4.80 -11.59 8.21
C PRO A 76 3.86 -11.13 7.09
N LEU A 77 2.55 -11.01 7.39
CA LEU A 77 1.56 -10.43 6.50
C LEU A 77 1.65 -8.90 6.54
N ALA A 78 1.86 -8.27 5.39
CA ALA A 78 1.79 -6.83 5.23
C ALA A 78 0.56 -6.46 4.38
N TYR A 79 -0.47 -5.89 5.02
CA TYR A 79 -1.69 -5.51 4.31
C TYR A 79 -1.46 -4.25 3.46
N HIS A 80 -1.85 -4.32 2.19
CA HIS A 80 -1.80 -3.19 1.25
C HIS A 80 -3.19 -2.59 1.06
N HIS A 81 -3.42 -1.40 1.62
CA HIS A 81 -4.60 -0.59 1.27
C HIS A 81 -4.48 -0.06 -0.15
N HIS A 82 -5.55 -0.08 -0.92
CA HIS A 82 -5.47 0.23 -2.34
C HIS A 82 -6.74 0.90 -2.86
N MET A 83 -6.58 1.86 -3.76
CA MET A 83 -7.70 2.50 -4.46
C MET A 83 -8.59 1.48 -5.16
N GLY A 84 -9.91 1.69 -5.09
CA GLY A 84 -10.90 0.82 -5.72
C GLY A 84 -11.17 -0.49 -4.99
N THR A 85 -10.67 -0.67 -3.76
CA THR A 85 -10.91 -1.85 -2.92
C THR A 85 -11.77 -1.50 -1.69
N VAL A 86 -12.07 -2.50 -0.86
CA VAL A 86 -12.83 -2.31 0.39
C VAL A 86 -12.00 -1.59 1.48
N ILE A 87 -10.68 -1.67 1.42
CA ILE A 87 -9.75 -0.95 2.31
C ILE A 87 -8.99 0.07 1.47
N GLU A 88 -9.51 1.28 1.39
CA GLU A 88 -8.99 2.34 0.53
C GLU A 88 -8.61 3.59 1.33
N SER A 89 -9.55 4.10 2.13
CA SER A 89 -9.38 5.36 2.84
C SER A 89 -8.53 5.23 4.10
N GLN A 90 -8.06 6.37 4.62
CA GLN A 90 -7.44 6.44 5.94
C GLN A 90 -8.31 5.78 7.01
N LYS A 91 -9.61 6.11 7.04
CA LYS A 91 -10.56 5.53 7.99
C LYS A 91 -10.69 4.00 7.87
N ASP A 92 -10.69 3.46 6.64
CA ASP A 92 -10.72 2.01 6.45
C ASP A 92 -9.43 1.37 6.97
N THR A 93 -8.28 2.00 6.70
CA THR A 93 -6.97 1.53 7.16
C THR A 93 -6.87 1.56 8.68
N GLU A 94 -7.26 2.66 9.32
CA GLU A 94 -7.31 2.78 10.79
C GLU A 94 -8.24 1.69 11.38
N ARG A 95 -9.45 1.57 10.84
CA ARG A 95 -10.42 0.55 11.29
C ARG A 95 -9.86 -0.87 11.16
N LEU A 96 -9.14 -1.18 10.06
CA LEU A 96 -8.48 -2.48 9.89
C LEU A 96 -7.47 -2.71 11.01
N LEU A 97 -6.56 -1.78 11.23
CA LEU A 97 -5.45 -1.92 12.18
C LEU A 97 -5.92 -1.98 13.64
N GLU A 98 -7.01 -1.28 13.96
CA GLU A 98 -7.63 -1.28 15.30
C GLU A 98 -8.41 -2.56 15.60
N ASN A 99 -8.93 -3.26 14.58
CA ASN A 99 -9.78 -4.43 14.74
C ASN A 99 -9.10 -5.76 14.37
N THR A 100 -7.79 -5.73 14.12
CA THR A 100 -6.99 -6.93 13.83
C THR A 100 -5.89 -7.13 14.86
N THR A 101 -5.40 -8.37 14.95
CA THR A 101 -4.28 -8.72 15.85
C THR A 101 -2.96 -8.10 15.39
N ASP A 102 -1.91 -8.22 16.21
CA ASP A 102 -0.58 -7.70 15.89
C ASP A 102 0.09 -8.41 14.71
N ASN A 103 -0.39 -9.57 14.33
CA ASN A 103 0.09 -10.33 13.19
C ASN A 103 -0.31 -9.71 11.82
N VAL A 104 -1.27 -8.78 11.82
CA VAL A 104 -1.63 -8.01 10.62
C VAL A 104 -0.83 -6.73 10.63
N LYS A 105 0.19 -6.68 9.77
CA LYS A 105 1.04 -5.51 9.56
C LYS A 105 0.55 -4.70 8.36
N LEU A 106 1.17 -3.56 8.12
CA LEU A 106 0.77 -2.60 7.09
C LEU A 106 1.91 -2.35 6.10
N ILE A 107 1.56 -2.30 4.82
CA ILE A 107 2.30 -1.52 3.84
C ILE A 107 1.75 -0.10 3.87
N LEU A 108 2.59 0.86 4.22
CA LEU A 108 2.24 2.25 4.09
C LEU A 108 2.49 2.70 2.65
N ASP A 109 1.43 2.81 1.85
CA ASP A 109 1.52 3.37 0.50
C ASP A 109 1.14 4.85 0.52
N THR A 110 2.11 5.71 0.21
CA THR A 110 1.94 7.16 0.28
C THR A 110 1.02 7.69 -0.82
N GLY A 111 1.07 7.10 -2.01
CA GLY A 111 0.25 7.52 -3.16
C GLY A 111 -1.22 7.12 -3.01
N HIS A 112 -1.50 5.87 -2.68
CA HIS A 112 -2.88 5.42 -2.46
C HIS A 112 -3.52 6.16 -1.28
N MET A 113 -2.77 6.39 -0.20
CA MET A 113 -3.29 7.16 0.94
C MET A 113 -3.63 8.60 0.54
N LEU A 114 -2.73 9.26 -0.19
CA LEU A 114 -2.98 10.63 -0.66
C LEU A 114 -4.15 10.70 -1.66
N PHE A 115 -4.25 9.72 -2.58
CA PHE A 115 -5.35 9.67 -3.56
C PHE A 115 -6.71 9.53 -2.87
N SER A 116 -6.80 8.74 -1.82
CA SER A 116 -8.03 8.59 -1.03
C SER A 116 -8.38 9.82 -0.17
N GLY A 117 -7.57 10.87 -0.22
CA GLY A 117 -7.70 12.07 0.61
C GLY A 117 -7.20 11.90 2.03
N GLY A 118 -6.48 10.82 2.33
CA GLY A 118 -5.92 10.53 3.64
C GLY A 118 -4.55 11.16 3.88
N ASN A 119 -4.10 11.09 5.12
CA ASN A 119 -2.81 11.60 5.58
C ASN A 119 -1.91 10.44 6.02
N PHE A 120 -0.98 10.04 5.15
CA PHE A 120 -0.03 8.95 5.44
C PHE A 120 0.85 9.23 6.66
N MET A 121 1.11 10.52 6.99
CA MET A 121 1.88 10.87 8.19
C MET A 121 1.11 10.62 9.50
N GLU A 122 -0.21 10.75 9.48
CA GLU A 122 -1.04 10.38 10.63
C GLU A 122 -1.03 8.87 10.84
N ILE A 123 -1.23 8.10 9.77
CA ILE A 123 -1.10 6.64 9.82
C ILE A 123 0.28 6.23 10.33
N ALA A 124 1.35 6.85 9.81
CA ALA A 124 2.72 6.54 10.23
C ALA A 124 2.92 6.77 11.72
N LYS A 125 2.39 7.86 12.28
CA LYS A 125 2.53 8.21 13.71
C LYS A 125 1.69 7.31 14.62
N ASN A 126 0.44 7.05 14.23
CA ASN A 126 -0.51 6.33 15.08
C ASN A 126 -0.27 4.82 15.08
N PHE A 127 0.27 4.27 13.98
CA PHE A 127 0.43 2.83 13.78
C PHE A 127 1.86 2.42 13.40
N ARG A 128 2.87 3.13 13.92
CA ARG A 128 4.28 2.89 13.57
C ARG A 128 4.68 1.42 13.66
N GLU A 129 4.29 0.72 14.72
CA GLU A 129 4.67 -0.67 15.00
C GLU A 129 4.00 -1.67 14.05
N LYS A 130 2.96 -1.26 13.35
CA LYS A 130 2.31 -2.04 12.31
C LYS A 130 3.01 -1.90 10.96
N ILE A 131 3.77 -0.83 10.71
CA ILE A 131 4.39 -0.57 9.42
C ILE A 131 5.69 -1.34 9.29
N ILE A 132 5.72 -2.32 8.39
CA ILE A 132 6.90 -3.15 8.09
C ILE A 132 7.40 -2.98 6.66
N HIS A 133 6.64 -2.27 5.82
CA HIS A 133 6.95 -2.04 4.41
C HIS A 133 6.41 -0.68 3.98
N VAL A 134 7.10 0.01 3.08
CA VAL A 134 6.66 1.32 2.59
C VAL A 134 6.72 1.35 1.07
N HIS A 135 5.59 1.64 0.43
CA HIS A 135 5.53 2.01 -0.97
C HIS A 135 5.66 3.52 -1.09
N CYS A 136 6.79 3.95 -1.62
CA CYS A 136 7.06 5.34 -1.93
C CYS A 136 6.49 5.64 -3.32
N LYS A 137 5.19 5.87 -3.37
CA LYS A 137 4.43 6.21 -4.57
C LYS A 137 4.03 7.68 -4.49
N ASP A 138 4.40 8.47 -5.49
CA ASP A 138 4.12 9.90 -5.53
C ASP A 138 2.94 10.23 -6.45
N MET A 139 2.44 11.45 -6.41
CA MET A 139 1.27 11.86 -7.17
C MET A 139 1.46 13.23 -7.81
N ARG A 140 0.88 13.41 -9.01
CA ARG A 140 0.78 14.73 -9.63
C ARG A 140 -0.53 15.41 -9.21
N GLU A 141 -0.40 16.46 -8.41
CA GLU A 141 -1.52 17.13 -7.74
C GLU A 141 -2.64 17.59 -8.69
N ASN A 142 -2.27 18.14 -9.84
CA ASN A 142 -3.22 18.62 -10.83
C ASN A 142 -4.06 17.48 -11.43
N ILE A 143 -3.46 16.31 -11.66
CA ILE A 143 -4.16 15.15 -12.22
C ILE A 143 -4.99 14.47 -11.13
N LEU A 144 -4.49 14.40 -9.89
CA LEU A 144 -5.25 13.95 -8.74
C LEU A 144 -6.55 14.77 -8.58
N LYS A 145 -6.44 16.10 -8.54
CA LYS A 145 -7.59 17.00 -8.42
C LYS A 145 -8.60 16.77 -9.55
N LYS A 146 -8.13 16.67 -10.78
CA LYS A 146 -8.98 16.38 -11.95
C LYS A 146 -9.66 15.04 -11.81
N SER A 147 -8.94 13.99 -11.43
CA SER A 147 -9.49 12.63 -11.29
C SER A 147 -10.62 12.55 -10.28
N LEU A 148 -10.49 13.28 -9.16
CA LEU A 148 -11.52 13.36 -8.13
C LEU A 148 -12.72 14.21 -8.57
N GLN A 149 -12.50 15.34 -9.24
CA GLN A 149 -13.57 16.23 -9.71
C GLN A 149 -14.43 15.60 -10.81
N GLU A 150 -13.82 14.83 -11.71
CA GLU A 150 -14.48 14.16 -12.82
C GLU A 150 -14.95 12.74 -12.45
N ASP A 151 -14.69 12.29 -11.22
CA ASP A 151 -14.97 10.93 -10.75
C ASP A 151 -14.51 9.87 -11.74
N LEU A 152 -13.24 9.96 -12.14
CA LEU A 152 -12.64 9.02 -13.08
C LEU A 152 -12.58 7.62 -12.50
N SER A 153 -12.49 6.60 -13.37
CA SER A 153 -12.07 5.28 -12.92
C SER A 153 -10.61 5.31 -12.48
N PHE A 154 -10.22 4.36 -11.63
CA PHE A 154 -8.83 4.23 -11.21
C PHE A 154 -7.88 4.10 -12.41
N GLN A 155 -8.26 3.26 -13.39
CA GLN A 155 -7.47 3.08 -14.61
C GLN A 155 -7.34 4.36 -15.42
N GLN A 156 -8.40 5.12 -15.60
CA GLN A 156 -8.33 6.41 -16.29
C GLN A 156 -7.41 7.40 -15.58
N ALA A 157 -7.45 7.44 -14.25
CA ALA A 157 -6.60 8.31 -13.46
C ALA A 157 -5.11 7.97 -13.62
N PHE A 158 -4.71 6.70 -13.46
CA PHE A 158 -3.29 6.34 -13.60
C PHE A 158 -2.79 6.46 -15.05
N LEU A 159 -3.60 6.15 -16.06
CA LEU A 159 -3.24 6.35 -17.49
C LEU A 159 -3.09 7.83 -17.87
N GLN A 160 -3.77 8.74 -17.14
CA GLN A 160 -3.53 10.17 -17.26
C GLN A 160 -2.29 10.65 -16.48
N GLY A 161 -1.68 9.76 -15.69
CA GLY A 161 -0.46 10.03 -14.93
C GLY A 161 -0.72 10.60 -13.54
N ALA A 162 -1.81 10.22 -12.87
CA ALA A 162 -2.08 10.59 -11.48
C ALA A 162 -0.95 10.14 -10.56
N PHE A 163 -0.49 8.90 -10.72
CA PHE A 163 0.69 8.40 -10.00
C PHE A 163 1.99 8.67 -10.71
N THR A 164 3.03 8.82 -9.92
CA THR A 164 4.41 8.96 -10.37
C THR A 164 5.39 8.47 -9.29
N VAL A 165 6.68 8.58 -9.56
CA VAL A 165 7.74 8.20 -8.62
C VAL A 165 8.13 9.36 -7.70
N PRO A 166 8.72 9.11 -6.52
CA PRO A 166 9.23 10.15 -5.64
C PRO A 166 10.13 11.15 -6.35
N GLY A 167 9.86 12.44 -6.13
CA GLY A 167 10.62 13.54 -6.74
C GLY A 167 10.10 14.04 -8.08
N ASP A 168 9.10 13.36 -8.67
CA ASP A 168 8.38 13.82 -9.86
C ASP A 168 6.91 14.18 -9.56
N GLY A 169 6.51 14.14 -8.28
CA GLY A 169 5.19 14.46 -7.80
C GLY A 169 5.16 15.57 -6.77
N CYS A 170 4.13 15.55 -5.91
CA CYS A 170 3.88 16.61 -4.92
C CYS A 170 4.24 16.20 -3.48
N ILE A 171 4.67 14.95 -3.23
CA ILE A 171 4.96 14.48 -1.88
C ILE A 171 6.38 14.91 -1.46
N ASP A 172 6.48 15.66 -0.37
CA ASP A 172 7.74 15.84 0.34
C ASP A 172 7.99 14.63 1.25
N TYR A 173 8.95 13.79 0.88
CA TYR A 173 9.31 12.59 1.66
C TYR A 173 10.17 12.87 2.88
N LYS A 174 10.74 14.07 3.01
CA LYS A 174 11.64 14.39 4.13
C LYS A 174 11.00 14.21 5.50
N PRO A 175 9.76 14.67 5.76
CA PRO A 175 9.07 14.43 7.03
C PRO A 175 8.87 12.95 7.35
N LEU A 176 8.45 12.16 6.36
CA LEU A 176 8.21 10.71 6.52
C LEU A 176 9.52 9.99 6.83
N LEU A 177 10.56 10.18 6.01
CA LEU A 177 11.84 9.49 6.19
C LEU A 177 12.53 9.89 7.50
N ASN A 178 12.44 11.17 7.92
CA ASN A 178 12.93 11.59 9.22
C ASN A 178 12.15 10.94 10.39
N PHE A 179 10.84 10.76 10.25
CA PHE A 179 10.03 10.06 11.25
C PHE A 179 10.41 8.57 11.31
N LEU A 180 10.53 7.89 10.17
CA LEU A 180 10.91 6.48 10.08
C LEU A 180 12.30 6.25 10.70
N ASN A 181 13.26 7.13 10.41
CA ASN A 181 14.60 7.07 11.02
C ASN A 181 14.54 7.20 12.55
N LYS A 182 13.82 8.20 13.07
CA LYS A 182 13.69 8.43 14.52
C LYS A 182 12.93 7.35 15.26
N SER A 183 12.07 6.62 14.57
CA SER A 183 11.29 5.52 15.10
C SER A 183 11.90 4.14 14.85
N ASN A 184 13.18 4.08 14.49
CA ASN A 184 13.92 2.85 14.22
C ASN A 184 13.20 1.93 13.23
N TYR A 185 12.72 2.48 12.12
CA TYR A 185 12.13 1.68 11.06
C TYR A 185 13.20 0.82 10.40
N GLU A 186 12.95 -0.48 10.34
CA GLU A 186 13.70 -1.43 9.54
C GLU A 186 12.76 -2.10 8.54
N GLY A 187 13.00 -1.88 7.25
CA GLY A 187 12.15 -2.40 6.18
C GLY A 187 12.49 -1.76 4.84
N TRP A 188 11.74 -2.12 3.83
CA TRP A 188 11.95 -1.62 2.47
C TRP A 188 11.28 -0.28 2.24
N LEU A 189 11.96 0.59 1.50
CA LEU A 189 11.41 1.78 0.87
C LEU A 189 11.36 1.50 -0.64
N VAL A 190 10.21 1.11 -1.12
CA VAL A 190 10.02 0.68 -2.52
C VAL A 190 9.61 1.87 -3.38
N VAL A 191 10.41 2.17 -4.40
CA VAL A 191 10.00 3.10 -5.46
C VAL A 191 8.96 2.40 -6.31
N GLU A 192 7.74 2.89 -6.26
CA GLU A 192 6.62 2.33 -7.00
C GLU A 192 5.83 3.42 -7.70
N ALA A 193 5.34 3.13 -8.91
CA ALA A 193 4.39 3.99 -9.60
C ALA A 193 3.57 3.17 -10.60
N GLU A 194 2.25 3.40 -10.58
CA GLU A 194 1.34 2.88 -11.59
C GLU A 194 1.24 3.91 -12.70
N GLN A 195 1.92 3.64 -13.79
CA GLN A 195 2.06 4.55 -14.92
C GLN A 195 1.88 3.82 -16.25
N ASP A 196 1.49 4.58 -17.28
CA ASP A 196 1.49 4.11 -18.67
C ASP A 196 2.94 4.01 -19.17
N PRO A 197 3.49 2.80 -19.42
CA PRO A 197 4.88 2.64 -19.83
C PRO A 197 5.19 3.25 -21.20
N SER A 198 4.17 3.56 -22.00
CA SER A 198 4.35 4.27 -23.28
C SER A 198 4.65 5.76 -23.09
N LYS A 199 4.31 6.32 -21.91
CA LYS A 199 4.52 7.73 -21.55
C LYS A 199 5.62 7.91 -20.52
N ALA A 200 5.79 6.94 -19.65
CA ALA A 200 6.74 6.96 -18.54
C ALA A 200 7.63 5.72 -18.64
N ASN A 201 8.84 5.88 -19.18
CA ASN A 201 9.80 4.78 -19.31
C ASN A 201 10.13 4.22 -17.91
N PRO A 202 9.85 2.93 -17.60
CA PRO A 202 9.97 2.38 -16.25
C PRO A 202 11.39 2.53 -15.67
N LEU A 203 12.43 2.32 -16.47
CA LEU A 203 13.82 2.42 -16.01
C LEU A 203 14.21 3.87 -15.67
N GLU A 204 13.79 4.83 -16.48
CA GLU A 204 14.08 6.26 -16.25
C GLU A 204 13.37 6.74 -14.98
N TYR A 205 12.08 6.41 -14.84
CA TYR A 205 11.31 6.77 -13.66
C TYR A 205 11.81 6.08 -12.39
N ALA A 206 12.17 4.80 -12.44
CA ALA A 206 12.79 4.12 -11.30
C ALA A 206 14.08 4.83 -10.85
N LYS A 207 14.92 5.29 -11.79
CA LYS A 207 16.14 6.06 -11.46
C LYS A 207 15.82 7.42 -10.82
N ILE A 208 14.79 8.13 -11.29
CA ILE A 208 14.35 9.41 -10.70
C ILE A 208 13.97 9.15 -9.22
N GLY A 209 13.06 8.22 -8.97
CA GLY A 209 12.61 7.90 -7.62
C GLY A 209 13.72 7.42 -6.69
N TYR A 210 14.57 6.52 -7.18
CA TYR A 210 15.72 6.02 -6.42
C TYR A 210 16.70 7.16 -6.04
N ASN A 211 17.06 8.01 -7.02
CA ASN A 211 18.00 9.10 -6.77
C ASN A 211 17.44 10.13 -5.78
N TYR A 212 16.15 10.45 -5.90
CA TYR A 212 15.49 11.37 -4.97
C TYR A 212 15.44 10.80 -3.57
N LEU A 213 14.93 9.58 -3.37
CA LEU A 213 14.87 8.95 -2.05
C LEU A 213 16.25 8.77 -1.44
N SER A 214 17.25 8.34 -2.22
CA SER A 214 18.64 8.19 -1.75
C SER A 214 19.22 9.50 -1.23
N LYS A 215 18.91 10.62 -1.89
CA LYS A 215 19.30 11.96 -1.42
C LYS A 215 18.59 12.30 -0.11
N VAL A 216 17.27 12.15 -0.06
CA VAL A 216 16.49 12.49 1.15
C VAL A 216 16.90 11.62 2.33
N CYS A 217 17.15 10.30 2.13
CA CYS A 217 17.67 9.42 3.18
C CYS A 217 18.99 9.96 3.77
N LYS A 218 19.93 10.39 2.93
CA LYS A 218 21.19 11.03 3.39
C LYS A 218 20.93 12.30 4.16
N ASP A 219 20.02 13.16 3.69
CA ASP A 219 19.69 14.44 4.34
C ASP A 219 19.08 14.26 5.73
N VAL A 220 18.44 13.13 6.00
CA VAL A 220 17.85 12.78 7.32
C VAL A 220 18.68 11.76 8.12
N ASN A 221 19.85 11.37 7.62
CA ASN A 221 20.74 10.35 8.22
C ASN A 221 20.08 8.96 8.36
N LEU A 222 19.13 8.62 7.47
CA LEU A 222 18.57 7.27 7.39
C LEU A 222 19.56 6.35 6.69
N ILE A 223 19.96 5.27 7.36
CA ILE A 223 20.93 4.30 6.81
C ILE A 223 20.20 3.39 5.84
N VAL A 224 20.61 3.42 4.58
CA VAL A 224 20.15 2.48 3.55
C VAL A 224 21.17 1.36 3.43
N LYS A 225 20.74 0.12 3.67
CA LYS A 225 21.56 -1.08 3.41
C LYS A 225 21.40 -1.44 1.93
N SER A 226 22.51 -1.66 1.23
CA SER A 226 22.55 -2.12 -0.16
C SER A 226 22.57 -3.64 -0.22
#